data_6cb4cf783a567875300a687931da9adf
#
_entry.id   6cb4cf783a567875300a687931da9adf
#
_cell.length_a   1.000
_cell.length_b   1.000
_cell.length_c   1.000
_cell.angle_alpha   90.00
_cell.angle_beta   90.00
_cell.angle_gamma   90.00
#
_symmetry.space_group_name_H-M   'P 1'
#
loop_
_entity.id
_entity.type
_entity.pdbx_description
1 polymer ?
#
loop_
_entity_poly.entity_id
_entity_poly.type
_entity_poly.pdbx_seq_one_letter_code
_entity_poly.pdbx_strand_id
1 'polypeptide(L)'
;MKKLLLSLAFLGFMAVAAHAQSSSDGGKFSIGVEAGLPVGDTHNISNFAIGGSLKYDHPIADHLYLTGSAGYTRFLYKSEVKDFLNKSGEGFIPVKAGIKYFFDDAFFAEGQLGAVFSTESGGGTGFAYAPGVGYSFAGGLEAGVRYEGWSHDGTVSQVALRVAFKF
;
A
#
# COMPACT_ATOMS: atom_id res chain seq x y z
N MET A 1 -18.32 4.90 -20.27
CA MET A 1 -17.62 5.82 -19.34
C MET A 1 -16.59 5.10 -18.46
N LYS A 2 -16.89 3.98 -17.78
CA LYS A 2 -15.91 3.24 -16.92
C LYS A 2 -14.66 2.75 -17.65
N LYS A 3 -14.79 2.29 -18.91
CA LYS A 3 -13.66 1.84 -19.73
C LYS A 3 -12.74 2.98 -20.18
N LEU A 4 -13.30 4.18 -20.38
CA LEU A 4 -12.54 5.38 -20.75
C LEU A 4 -11.72 5.93 -19.58
N LEU A 5 -12.25 5.87 -18.37
CA LEU A 5 -11.54 6.23 -17.14
C LEU A 5 -10.40 5.26 -16.86
N LEU A 6 -10.58 3.96 -17.13
CA LEU A 6 -9.52 2.97 -16.95
C LEU A 6 -8.37 3.16 -17.96
N SER A 7 -8.69 3.48 -19.21
CA SER A 7 -7.68 3.76 -20.25
C SER A 7 -6.95 5.08 -20.01
N LEU A 8 -7.63 6.10 -19.49
CA LEU A 8 -7.00 7.37 -19.11
C LEU A 8 -6.06 7.22 -17.91
N ALA A 9 -6.46 6.40 -16.92
CA ALA A 9 -5.59 6.04 -15.79
C ALA A 9 -4.36 5.27 -16.25
N PHE A 10 -4.51 4.35 -17.22
CA PHE A 10 -3.38 3.57 -17.76
C PHE A 10 -2.42 4.43 -18.60
N LEU A 11 -2.94 5.38 -19.39
CA LEU A 11 -2.13 6.35 -20.14
C LEU A 11 -1.40 7.35 -19.20
N GLY A 12 -2.03 7.79 -18.12
CA GLY A 12 -1.38 8.60 -17.09
C GLY A 12 -0.24 7.86 -16.39
N PHE A 13 -0.38 6.55 -16.19
CA PHE A 13 0.65 5.69 -15.62
C PHE A 13 1.89 5.56 -16.52
N MET A 14 1.70 5.45 -17.83
CA MET A 14 2.80 5.37 -18.79
C MET A 14 3.57 6.70 -18.93
N ALA A 15 2.90 7.85 -18.80
CA ALA A 15 3.54 9.15 -18.85
C ALA A 15 4.44 9.43 -17.63
N VAL A 16 4.05 8.94 -16.44
CA VAL A 16 4.87 9.06 -15.22
C VAL A 16 6.11 8.17 -15.30
N ALA A 17 6.00 6.97 -15.90
CA ALA A 17 7.14 6.07 -16.07
C ALA A 17 8.21 6.64 -17.04
N ALA A 18 7.81 7.43 -18.05
CA ALA A 18 8.73 8.03 -19.01
C ALA A 18 9.61 9.14 -18.39
N HIS A 19 9.12 9.84 -17.36
CA HIS A 19 9.89 10.89 -16.67
C HIS A 19 10.82 10.34 -15.57
N ALA A 20 10.62 9.10 -15.10
CA ALA A 20 11.42 8.49 -14.05
C ALA A 20 12.84 8.10 -14.51
N GLN A 21 13.13 8.13 -15.80
CA GLN A 21 14.41 7.66 -16.36
C GLN A 21 15.51 8.74 -16.46
N SER A 22 15.30 9.97 -16.01
CA SER A 22 16.22 11.06 -16.34
C SER A 22 16.91 11.80 -15.19
N SER A 23 16.98 11.25 -13.96
CA SER A 23 17.80 11.87 -12.92
C SER A 23 18.43 10.87 -11.97
N SER A 24 19.76 10.83 -11.96
CA SER A 24 20.59 10.04 -11.03
C SER A 24 20.49 10.50 -9.57
N ASP A 25 19.87 11.66 -9.30
CA ASP A 25 19.64 12.24 -7.96
C ASP A 25 18.15 12.37 -7.62
N GLY A 26 17.27 11.86 -8.44
CA GLY A 26 15.82 11.91 -8.26
C GLY A 26 15.28 10.77 -7.40
N GLY A 27 14.09 10.98 -6.82
CA GLY A 27 13.37 9.90 -6.14
C GLY A 27 13.00 8.76 -7.09
N LYS A 28 12.65 7.61 -6.53
CA LYS A 28 12.31 6.39 -7.26
C LYS A 28 10.87 6.01 -7.06
N PHE A 29 10.22 5.61 -8.14
CA PHE A 29 8.91 4.97 -8.07
C PHE A 29 9.04 3.47 -7.85
N SER A 30 8.07 2.88 -7.18
CA SER A 30 7.92 1.43 -7.10
C SER A 30 6.46 1.03 -7.23
N ILE A 31 6.21 -0.04 -7.99
CA ILE A 31 4.93 -0.71 -8.05
C ILE A 31 5.02 -2.04 -7.32
N GLY A 32 4.05 -2.36 -6.48
CA GLY A 32 4.09 -3.57 -5.68
C GLY A 32 2.74 -4.23 -5.52
N VAL A 33 2.80 -5.54 -5.27
CA VAL A 33 1.68 -6.34 -4.82
C VAL A 33 1.78 -6.56 -3.32
N GLU A 34 0.65 -6.74 -2.68
CA GLU A 34 0.53 -6.85 -1.23
C GLU A 34 -0.34 -8.02 -0.85
N ALA A 35 0.10 -8.76 0.14
CA ALA A 35 -0.62 -9.87 0.74
C ALA A 35 -0.68 -9.65 2.25
N GLY A 36 -1.87 -9.58 2.82
CA GLY A 36 -2.11 -9.25 4.22
C GLY A 36 -2.85 -10.34 4.98
N LEU A 37 -2.40 -10.56 6.20
CA LEU A 37 -3.11 -11.39 7.17
C LEU A 37 -3.81 -10.46 8.15
N PRO A 38 -5.16 -10.43 8.18
CA PRO A 38 -5.92 -9.67 9.15
C PRO A 38 -5.57 -10.10 10.58
N VAL A 39 -5.43 -9.13 11.49
CA VAL A 39 -5.14 -9.37 12.90
C VAL A 39 -6.14 -8.62 13.79
N GLY A 40 -6.17 -8.95 15.10
CA GLY A 40 -7.14 -8.38 16.03
C GLY A 40 -8.57 -8.74 15.62
N ASP A 41 -9.49 -7.81 15.81
CA ASP A 41 -10.92 -8.00 15.51
C ASP A 41 -11.18 -8.26 14.02
N THR A 42 -10.34 -7.74 13.14
CA THR A 42 -10.43 -7.96 11.69
C THR A 42 -10.28 -9.42 11.31
N HIS A 43 -9.49 -10.20 12.07
CA HIS A 43 -9.33 -11.64 11.86
C HIS A 43 -10.65 -12.42 12.04
N ASN A 44 -11.57 -11.91 12.85
CA ASN A 44 -12.87 -12.58 13.07
C ASN A 44 -13.77 -12.48 11.82
N ILE A 45 -13.57 -11.47 10.97
CA ILE A 45 -14.41 -11.15 9.82
C ILE A 45 -13.75 -11.58 8.51
N SER A 46 -12.43 -11.40 8.40
CA SER A 46 -11.68 -11.59 7.16
C SER A 46 -10.53 -12.60 7.33
N ASN A 47 -10.30 -13.42 6.30
CA ASN A 47 -9.23 -14.40 6.29
C ASN A 47 -7.94 -13.86 5.68
N PHE A 48 -8.05 -12.97 4.71
CA PHE A 48 -6.93 -12.55 3.88
C PHE A 48 -7.20 -11.18 3.28
N ALA A 49 -6.14 -10.43 3.03
CA ALA A 49 -6.20 -9.20 2.27
C ALA A 49 -5.21 -9.27 1.09
N ILE A 50 -5.63 -8.76 -0.06
CA ILE A 50 -4.79 -8.65 -1.24
C ILE A 50 -4.88 -7.25 -1.80
N GLY A 51 -3.77 -6.74 -2.31
CA GLY A 51 -3.74 -5.39 -2.83
C GLY A 51 -2.57 -5.12 -3.76
N GLY A 52 -2.52 -3.88 -4.20
CA GLY A 52 -1.41 -3.33 -4.96
C GLY A 52 -1.23 -1.87 -4.64
N SER A 53 0.01 -1.39 -4.73
CA SER A 53 0.33 0.00 -4.45
C SER A 53 1.41 0.55 -5.36
N LEU A 54 1.30 1.84 -5.61
CA LEU A 54 2.35 2.68 -6.15
C LEU A 54 2.98 3.46 -4.99
N LYS A 55 4.30 3.51 -4.94
CA LYS A 55 5.04 4.27 -3.94
C LYS A 55 6.14 5.10 -4.63
N TYR A 56 6.38 6.28 -4.10
CA TYR A 56 7.46 7.17 -4.47
C TYR A 56 8.35 7.41 -3.26
N ASP A 57 9.66 7.17 -3.40
CA ASP A 57 10.67 7.39 -2.39
C ASP A 57 11.57 8.55 -2.86
N HIS A 58 11.55 9.68 -2.15
CA HIS A 58 12.35 10.88 -2.45
C HIS A 58 13.50 10.99 -1.44
N PRO A 59 14.78 10.99 -1.88
CA PRO A 59 15.91 11.13 -0.97
C PRO A 59 15.90 12.54 -0.37
N ILE A 60 16.04 12.66 0.95
CA ILE A 60 16.11 13.93 1.69
C ILE A 60 17.40 14.08 2.49
N ALA A 61 18.09 12.97 2.77
CA ALA A 61 19.43 12.91 3.36
C ALA A 61 20.04 11.53 3.07
N ASP A 62 21.30 11.34 3.48
CA ASP A 62 21.95 10.04 3.38
C ASP A 62 21.14 9.00 4.13
N HIS A 63 20.81 7.89 3.45
CA HIS A 63 19.99 6.80 3.95
C HIS A 63 18.54 7.16 4.35
N LEU A 64 18.10 8.42 4.18
CA LEU A 64 16.79 8.90 4.61
C LEU A 64 15.95 9.36 3.42
N TYR A 65 14.73 8.82 3.34
CA TYR A 65 13.79 9.09 2.24
C TYR A 65 12.44 9.54 2.80
N LEU A 66 11.88 10.56 2.17
CA LEU A 66 10.45 10.87 2.29
C LEU A 66 9.68 9.93 1.35
N THR A 67 8.62 9.31 1.84
CA THR A 67 7.83 8.35 1.06
C THR A 67 6.39 8.81 0.90
N GLY A 68 5.82 8.57 -0.28
CA GLY A 68 4.40 8.73 -0.54
C GLY A 68 3.85 7.50 -1.23
N SER A 69 2.71 7.00 -0.81
CA SER A 69 2.10 5.80 -1.39
C SER A 69 0.59 5.94 -1.56
N ALA A 70 0.08 5.32 -2.63
CA ALA A 70 -1.34 5.14 -2.86
C ALA A 70 -1.58 3.72 -3.37
N GLY A 71 -2.69 3.10 -2.99
CA GLY A 71 -2.95 1.73 -3.37
C GLY A 71 -4.43 1.36 -3.31
N TYR A 72 -4.68 0.09 -3.56
CA TYR A 72 -5.97 -0.54 -3.34
C TYR A 72 -5.75 -1.84 -2.59
N THR A 73 -6.52 -2.07 -1.54
CA THR A 73 -6.49 -3.30 -0.74
C THR A 73 -7.91 -3.83 -0.59
N ARG A 74 -8.10 -5.12 -0.82
CA ARG A 74 -9.37 -5.81 -0.62
C ARG A 74 -9.23 -6.85 0.47
N PHE A 75 -10.05 -6.73 1.50
CA PHE A 75 -10.24 -7.76 2.52
C PHE A 75 -11.25 -8.78 2.05
N LEU A 76 -10.90 -10.04 2.12
CA LEU A 76 -11.73 -11.17 1.74
C LEU A 76 -12.40 -11.73 3.00
N TYR A 77 -13.73 -11.71 3.04
CA TYR A 77 -14.51 -12.20 4.16
C TYR A 77 -14.45 -13.72 4.29
N LYS A 78 -14.60 -14.20 5.52
CA LYS A 78 -14.82 -15.61 5.82
C LYS A 78 -16.13 -16.09 5.21
N SER A 79 -16.26 -17.40 4.95
CA SER A 79 -17.45 -17.99 4.30
C SER A 79 -18.74 -17.65 5.05
N GLU A 80 -18.72 -17.77 6.37
CA GLU A 80 -19.87 -17.46 7.26
C GLU A 80 -20.31 -16.00 7.14
N VAL A 81 -19.36 -15.07 7.00
CA VAL A 81 -19.64 -13.64 6.85
C VAL A 81 -20.13 -13.30 5.43
N LYS A 82 -19.59 -14.00 4.41
CA LYS A 82 -20.06 -13.87 3.02
C LYS A 82 -21.53 -14.22 2.87
N ASP A 83 -21.94 -15.33 3.47
CA ASP A 83 -23.31 -15.83 3.38
C ASP A 83 -24.28 -14.89 4.11
N PHE A 84 -23.86 -14.32 5.25
CA PHE A 84 -24.67 -13.38 6.03
C PHE A 84 -24.80 -12.00 5.36
N LEU A 85 -23.68 -11.45 4.84
CA LEU A 85 -23.66 -10.12 4.24
C LEU A 85 -23.98 -10.11 2.73
N ASN A 86 -24.05 -11.28 2.09
CA ASN A 86 -24.14 -11.45 0.64
C ASN A 86 -23.05 -10.64 -0.12
N LYS A 87 -21.85 -10.55 0.49
CA LYS A 87 -20.67 -9.83 -0.03
C LYS A 87 -19.42 -10.66 0.15
N SER A 88 -18.52 -10.64 -0.84
CA SER A 88 -17.27 -11.41 -0.82
C SER A 88 -16.11 -10.72 -0.09
N GLY A 89 -16.24 -9.46 0.24
CA GLY A 89 -15.18 -8.66 0.86
C GLY A 89 -15.40 -7.17 0.70
N GLU A 90 -14.51 -6.37 1.28
CA GLU A 90 -14.55 -4.91 1.26
C GLU A 90 -13.23 -4.35 0.69
N GLY A 91 -13.34 -3.29 -0.11
CA GLY A 91 -12.22 -2.60 -0.73
C GLY A 91 -11.90 -1.27 -0.07
N PHE A 92 -10.60 -0.95 -0.05
CA PHE A 92 -10.08 0.27 0.56
C PHE A 92 -8.99 0.89 -0.32
N ILE A 93 -8.92 2.22 -0.31
CA ILE A 93 -7.88 3.01 -0.98
C ILE A 93 -7.07 3.74 0.09
N PRO A 94 -5.93 3.19 0.56
CA PRO A 94 -5.01 3.88 1.42
C PRO A 94 -4.15 4.88 0.64
N VAL A 95 -4.01 6.09 1.18
CA VAL A 95 -3.09 7.14 0.72
C VAL A 95 -2.25 7.57 1.91
N LYS A 96 -0.95 7.35 1.85
CA LYS A 96 -0.03 7.52 2.98
C LYS A 96 1.23 8.26 2.59
N ALA A 97 1.80 8.99 3.54
CA ALA A 97 3.12 9.58 3.46
C ALA A 97 3.94 9.17 4.69
N GLY A 98 5.24 9.15 4.59
CA GLY A 98 6.08 8.71 5.70
C GLY A 98 7.57 8.88 5.45
N ILE A 99 8.33 8.20 6.26
CA ILE A 99 9.80 8.22 6.24
C ILE A 99 10.29 6.79 6.16
N LYS A 100 11.29 6.57 5.29
CA LYS A 100 12.06 5.33 5.16
C LYS A 100 13.51 5.63 5.48
N TYR A 101 14.09 4.83 6.36
CA TYR A 101 15.48 4.91 6.73
C TYR A 101 16.20 3.58 6.45
N PHE A 102 17.31 3.65 5.74
CA PHE A 102 18.18 2.51 5.48
C PHE A 102 19.25 2.42 6.56
N PHE A 103 19.34 1.27 7.25
CA PHE A 103 20.39 0.98 8.23
C PHE A 103 21.71 0.60 7.58
N ASP A 104 21.60 0.02 6.38
CA ASP A 104 22.69 -0.32 5.48
C ASP A 104 22.20 -0.13 4.02
N ASP A 105 22.92 -0.62 3.02
CA ASP A 105 22.56 -0.47 1.61
C ASP A 105 21.27 -1.22 1.22
N ALA A 106 20.77 -2.11 2.05
CA ALA A 106 19.69 -3.01 1.71
C ALA A 106 18.55 -3.04 2.74
N PHE A 107 18.85 -3.06 4.04
CA PHE A 107 17.85 -3.20 5.09
C PHE A 107 17.30 -1.84 5.53
N PHE A 108 15.97 -1.70 5.57
CA PHE A 108 15.31 -0.45 5.95
C PHE A 108 14.18 -0.64 6.96
N ALA A 109 13.88 0.42 7.70
CA ALA A 109 12.61 0.62 8.38
C ALA A 109 11.82 1.74 7.70
N GLU A 110 10.51 1.63 7.69
CA GLU A 110 9.59 2.61 7.12
C GLU A 110 8.41 2.83 8.08
N GLY A 111 8.02 4.08 8.27
CA GLY A 111 6.81 4.45 8.97
C GLY A 111 5.97 5.38 8.12
N GLN A 112 4.73 5.01 7.85
CA GLN A 112 3.80 5.82 7.06
C GLN A 112 2.53 6.13 7.86
N LEU A 113 1.99 7.33 7.64
CA LEU A 113 0.72 7.82 8.16
C LEU A 113 -0.12 8.37 7.01
N GLY A 114 -1.44 8.34 7.13
CA GLY A 114 -2.29 8.88 6.08
C GLY A 114 -3.77 8.65 6.29
N ALA A 115 -4.50 8.59 5.20
CA ALA A 115 -5.92 8.32 5.18
C ALA A 115 -6.24 7.04 4.41
N VAL A 116 -7.30 6.37 4.79
CA VAL A 116 -7.87 5.24 4.07
C VAL A 116 -9.33 5.55 3.75
N PHE A 117 -9.71 5.28 2.51
CA PHE A 117 -11.05 5.51 2.00
C PHE A 117 -11.71 4.16 1.71
N SER A 118 -12.89 3.90 2.30
CA SER A 118 -13.69 2.73 1.92
C SER A 118 -14.26 2.93 0.51
N THR A 119 -14.29 1.87 -0.28
CA THR A 119 -14.91 1.89 -1.63
C THR A 119 -16.39 1.52 -1.61
N GLU A 120 -16.94 1.22 -0.45
CA GLU A 120 -18.37 0.92 -0.27
C GLU A 120 -19.21 2.21 -0.26
N SER A 121 -20.44 2.11 -0.77
CA SER A 121 -21.41 3.22 -0.70
C SER A 121 -21.75 3.53 0.75
N GLY A 122 -21.48 4.76 1.19
CA GLY A 122 -21.62 5.17 2.60
C GLY A 122 -20.42 4.84 3.48
N GLY A 123 -19.34 4.27 2.89
CA GLY A 123 -18.07 4.07 3.58
C GLY A 123 -17.40 5.38 3.95
N GLY A 124 -16.73 5.40 5.09
CA GLY A 124 -16.08 6.58 5.62
C GLY A 124 -14.61 6.70 5.22
N THR A 125 -13.98 7.73 5.77
CA THR A 125 -12.53 7.93 5.70
C THR A 125 -11.94 7.67 7.07
N GLY A 126 -10.91 6.83 7.13
CA GLY A 126 -10.20 6.51 8.36
C GLY A 126 -8.77 7.04 8.35
N PHE A 127 -8.14 7.07 9.53
CA PHE A 127 -6.72 7.32 9.69
C PHE A 127 -5.94 6.02 9.49
N ALA A 128 -4.87 6.07 8.70
CA ALA A 128 -4.00 4.93 8.43
C ALA A 128 -2.61 5.14 9.04
N TYR A 129 -2.04 4.09 9.62
CA TYR A 129 -0.66 4.05 10.07
C TYR A 129 -0.03 2.69 9.71
N ALA A 130 1.24 2.72 9.30
CA ALA A 130 1.90 1.54 8.77
C ALA A 130 3.41 1.54 9.09
N PRO A 131 3.83 1.13 10.31
CA PRO A 131 5.22 0.83 10.58
C PRO A 131 5.61 -0.51 9.95
N GLY A 132 6.84 -0.58 9.43
CA GLY A 132 7.34 -1.78 8.78
C GLY A 132 8.85 -1.79 8.61
N VAL A 133 9.36 -2.92 8.18
CA VAL A 133 10.75 -3.16 7.83
C VAL A 133 10.83 -3.90 6.50
N GLY A 134 11.95 -3.77 5.82
CA GLY A 134 12.10 -4.43 4.53
C GLY A 134 13.54 -4.51 4.06
N TYR A 135 13.69 -5.12 2.92
CA TYR A 135 14.95 -5.37 2.27
C TYR A 135 14.87 -4.97 0.78
N SER A 136 15.84 -4.21 0.32
CA SER A 136 15.99 -3.79 -1.06
C SER A 136 17.07 -4.65 -1.73
N PHE A 137 16.66 -5.49 -2.66
CA PHE A 137 17.57 -6.37 -3.39
C PHE A 137 18.22 -5.61 -4.55
N ALA A 138 19.34 -6.12 -5.00
CA ALA A 138 19.94 -5.67 -6.26
C ALA A 138 18.94 -5.85 -7.43
N GLY A 139 19.00 -4.94 -8.41
CA GLY A 139 18.10 -5.00 -9.57
C GLY A 139 16.70 -4.38 -9.35
N GLY A 140 16.48 -3.67 -8.23
CA GLY A 140 15.24 -2.89 -8.00
C GLY A 140 14.10 -3.66 -7.32
N LEU A 141 14.27 -4.93 -6.99
CA LEU A 141 13.29 -5.67 -6.21
C LEU A 141 13.35 -5.20 -4.74
N GLU A 142 12.19 -5.02 -4.12
CA GLU A 142 12.05 -4.67 -2.70
C GLU A 142 10.98 -5.57 -2.06
N ALA A 143 11.27 -6.13 -0.89
CA ALA A 143 10.32 -6.87 -0.09
C ALA A 143 10.27 -6.30 1.32
N GLY A 144 9.07 -6.14 1.88
CA GLY A 144 8.91 -5.60 3.23
C GLY A 144 7.67 -6.14 3.91
N VAL A 145 7.76 -6.26 5.23
CA VAL A 145 6.65 -6.61 6.12
C VAL A 145 6.27 -5.39 6.93
N ARG A 146 4.97 -5.10 7.01
CA ARG A 146 4.45 -4.00 7.81
C ARG A 146 3.21 -4.40 8.59
N TYR A 147 3.07 -3.81 9.76
CA TYR A 147 1.78 -3.74 10.42
C TYR A 147 1.02 -2.55 9.86
N GLU A 148 -0.23 -2.72 9.52
CA GLU A 148 -1.07 -1.65 9.01
C GLU A 148 -2.36 -1.60 9.81
N GLY A 149 -2.66 -0.45 10.40
CA GLY A 149 -3.87 -0.20 11.16
C GLY A 149 -4.64 0.97 10.55
N TRP A 150 -5.97 0.79 10.41
CA TRP A 150 -6.89 1.79 9.90
C TRP A 150 -7.98 2.03 10.93
N SER A 151 -8.11 3.26 11.40
CA SER A 151 -9.06 3.66 12.45
C SER A 151 -10.17 4.50 11.86
N HIS A 152 -11.40 3.96 11.87
CA HIS A 152 -12.66 4.63 11.54
C HIS A 152 -13.78 3.83 12.18
N ASP A 153 -14.47 4.37 13.19
CA ASP A 153 -15.55 3.70 13.96
C ASP A 153 -15.23 2.26 14.43
N GLY A 154 -13.93 1.96 14.55
CA GLY A 154 -13.32 0.67 14.82
C GLY A 154 -11.89 0.65 14.27
N THR A 155 -11.21 -0.46 14.44
CA THR A 155 -9.84 -0.63 13.90
C THR A 155 -9.78 -1.85 13.00
N VAL A 156 -9.46 -1.63 11.73
CA VAL A 156 -9.11 -2.68 10.77
C VAL A 156 -7.59 -2.82 10.76
N SER A 157 -7.08 -4.00 11.06
CA SER A 157 -5.64 -4.23 11.18
C SER A 157 -5.18 -5.46 10.40
N GLN A 158 -3.97 -5.38 9.86
CA GLN A 158 -3.32 -6.49 9.16
C GLN A 158 -1.79 -6.45 9.34
N VAL A 159 -1.16 -7.62 9.22
CA VAL A 159 0.26 -7.74 8.92
C VAL A 159 0.37 -8.05 7.43
N ALA A 160 1.04 -7.18 6.69
CA ALA A 160 1.11 -7.26 5.23
C ALA A 160 2.54 -7.44 4.75
N LEU A 161 2.74 -8.34 3.81
CA LEU A 161 3.93 -8.46 2.98
C LEU A 161 3.71 -7.64 1.71
N ARG A 162 4.66 -6.78 1.38
CA ARG A 162 4.72 -6.07 0.09
C ARG A 162 5.94 -6.54 -0.68
N VAL A 163 5.74 -6.93 -1.94
CA VAL A 163 6.82 -7.19 -2.91
C VAL A 163 6.66 -6.21 -4.05
N ALA A 164 7.72 -5.47 -4.36
CA ALA A 164 7.65 -4.36 -5.29
C ALA A 164 8.89 -4.30 -6.19
N PHE A 165 8.71 -3.73 -7.36
CA PHE A 165 9.78 -3.36 -8.26
C PHE A 165 9.94 -1.84 -8.29
N LYS A 166 11.18 -1.39 -8.09
CA LYS A 166 11.58 0.02 -8.03
C LYS A 166 12.30 0.40 -9.33
N PHE A 167 11.95 1.53 -9.89
CA PHE A 167 12.47 2.05 -11.16
C PHE A 167 12.65 3.57 -11.13
#